data_0b6f46da4dc09b3684dc1eea4744115b
#
_entry.id   0b6f46da4dc09b3684dc1eea4744115b
#
_cell.length_a   1.000
_cell.length_b   1.000
_cell.length_c   1.000
_cell.angle_alpha   90.00
_cell.angle_beta   90.00
_cell.angle_gamma   90.00
#
_symmetry.space_group_name_H-M   'P 1'
#
loop_
_entity.id
_entity.type
_entity.pdbx_description
1 polymer ?
#
loop_
_entity_poly.entity_id
_entity_poly.type
_entity_poly.pdbx_seq_one_letter_code
_entity_poly.pdbx_strand_id
1 'polypeptide(L)'
;MASEFEVKYRSSPRAMAALKAAYRPFETITMETTYYDAADGALSARRWTLRRRLENGKSVCTLKTPGGGLERGEWEVACGDILSAVPALIAAGAPKELEELVSGGVTPTCGARFTRLACRVAYGASEMELALDEGALLGGGREEPLCEVEAELKRGSKEDTLAFGA
;
A
#
# COMPACT_ATOMS: atom_id res chain seq x y z
N MET A 1 16.19 -4.29 6.20
CA MET A 1 15.53 -3.43 5.21
C MET A 1 14.33 -4.14 4.64
N ALA A 2 13.25 -3.46 4.59
CA ALA A 2 12.04 -3.99 3.99
C ALA A 2 11.94 -3.54 2.54
N SER A 3 11.60 -4.47 1.65
CA SER A 3 11.28 -4.16 0.26
C SER A 3 10.06 -4.96 -0.15
N GLU A 4 9.34 -4.46 -1.12
CA GLU A 4 8.19 -5.14 -1.68
C GLU A 4 8.27 -5.16 -3.20
N PHE A 5 7.70 -6.20 -3.78
CA PHE A 5 7.50 -6.31 -5.21
C PHE A 5 6.05 -6.68 -5.45
N GLU A 6 5.32 -5.84 -6.18
CA GLU A 6 3.93 -6.09 -6.50
C GLU A 6 3.57 -5.66 -7.91
N VAL A 7 2.55 -6.29 -8.46
CA VAL A 7 1.88 -5.82 -9.66
C VAL A 7 0.47 -5.37 -9.28
N LYS A 8 0.03 -4.27 -9.84
CA LYS A 8 -1.26 -3.66 -9.54
C LYS A 8 -2.01 -3.38 -10.84
N TYR A 9 -3.27 -3.76 -10.87
CA TYR A 9 -4.13 -3.58 -12.03
C TYR A 9 -5.42 -2.86 -11.64
N ARG A 10 -5.86 -1.97 -12.52
CA ARG A 10 -7.22 -1.48 -12.46
C ARG A 10 -8.15 -2.60 -12.89
N SER A 11 -9.25 -2.78 -12.18
CA SER A 11 -10.17 -3.88 -12.40
C SER A 11 -11.60 -3.39 -12.66
N SER A 12 -12.51 -4.33 -12.82
CA SER A 12 -13.92 -4.08 -13.02
C SER A 12 -14.75 -4.96 -12.10
N PRO A 13 -16.01 -4.61 -11.80
CA PRO A 13 -16.88 -5.48 -11.00
C PRO A 13 -16.98 -6.90 -11.54
N ARG A 14 -17.00 -7.05 -12.87
CA ARG A 14 -17.06 -8.37 -13.51
C ARG A 14 -15.80 -9.18 -13.27
N ALA A 15 -14.62 -8.56 -13.44
CA ALA A 15 -13.34 -9.22 -13.18
C ALA A 15 -13.20 -9.57 -11.70
N MET A 16 -13.63 -8.68 -10.80
CA MET A 16 -13.60 -8.94 -9.37
C MET A 16 -14.48 -10.14 -9.00
N ALA A 17 -15.66 -10.25 -9.56
CA ALA A 17 -16.55 -11.38 -9.33
C ALA A 17 -15.92 -12.70 -9.77
N ALA A 18 -15.24 -12.72 -10.92
CA ALA A 18 -14.53 -13.89 -11.43
C ALA A 18 -13.38 -14.30 -10.49
N LEU A 19 -12.61 -13.33 -10.01
CA LEU A 19 -11.51 -13.59 -9.09
C LEU A 19 -11.99 -14.09 -7.73
N LYS A 20 -13.09 -13.53 -7.21
CA LYS A 20 -13.70 -13.98 -5.97
C LYS A 20 -14.16 -15.45 -6.06
N ALA A 21 -14.62 -15.87 -7.23
CA ALA A 21 -15.04 -17.25 -7.46
C ALA A 21 -13.85 -18.20 -7.63
N ALA A 22 -12.77 -17.73 -8.25
CA ALA A 22 -11.60 -18.55 -8.58
C ALA A 22 -10.65 -18.77 -7.39
N TYR A 23 -10.53 -17.76 -6.54
CA TYR A 23 -9.58 -17.79 -5.41
C TYR A 23 -10.32 -17.56 -4.09
N ARG A 24 -10.43 -18.56 -3.30
CA ARG A 24 -11.06 -18.48 -1.96
C ARG A 24 -10.51 -19.57 -1.06
N PRO A 25 -10.60 -19.41 0.29
CA PRO A 25 -11.27 -18.29 0.99
C PRO A 25 -10.44 -17.01 1.02
N PHE A 26 -11.12 -15.88 1.21
CA PHE A 26 -10.49 -14.58 1.40
C PHE A 26 -10.65 -14.11 2.85
N GLU A 27 -9.65 -13.40 3.34
CA GLU A 27 -9.75 -12.61 4.55
C GLU A 27 -10.29 -11.23 4.15
N THR A 28 -11.23 -10.71 4.92
CA THR A 28 -11.82 -9.39 4.69
C THR A 28 -11.15 -8.37 5.60
N ILE A 29 -10.63 -7.29 5.02
CA ILE A 29 -9.95 -6.24 5.75
C ILE A 29 -10.57 -4.90 5.35
N THR A 30 -11.10 -4.18 6.35
CA THR A 30 -11.60 -2.81 6.14
C THR A 30 -10.43 -1.85 6.20
N MET A 31 -10.27 -1.02 5.17
CA MET A 31 -9.15 -0.10 5.02
C MET A 31 -9.62 1.35 4.98
N GLU A 32 -9.04 2.19 5.82
CA GLU A 32 -9.17 3.65 5.73
C GLU A 32 -7.76 4.23 5.68
N THR A 33 -7.41 4.85 4.56
CA THR A 33 -6.05 5.33 4.31
C THR A 33 -6.05 6.85 4.14
N THR A 34 -5.08 7.50 4.77
CA THR A 34 -4.79 8.91 4.58
C THR A 34 -3.33 9.06 4.20
N TYR A 35 -3.07 9.75 3.09
CA TYR A 35 -1.72 10.09 2.66
C TYR A 35 -1.37 11.49 3.11
N TYR A 36 -0.11 11.69 3.47
CA TYR A 36 0.41 12.95 4.00
C TYR A 36 1.61 13.42 3.19
N ASP A 37 1.75 14.72 3.12
CA ASP A 37 2.95 15.33 2.56
C ASP A 37 3.26 16.61 3.33
N ALA A 38 4.49 17.07 3.20
CA ALA A 38 4.90 18.39 3.67
C ALA A 38 4.24 19.47 2.81
N ALA A 39 4.10 20.68 3.35
CA ALA A 39 3.45 21.79 2.65
C ALA A 39 4.11 22.13 1.30
N ASP A 40 5.42 21.92 1.19
CA ASP A 40 6.18 22.15 -0.04
C ASP A 40 6.18 20.95 -1.01
N GLY A 41 5.49 19.88 -0.68
CA GLY A 41 5.44 18.68 -1.53
C GLY A 41 6.73 17.88 -1.56
N ALA A 42 7.56 17.98 -0.53
CA ALA A 42 8.89 17.36 -0.50
C ALA A 42 8.86 15.83 -0.69
N LEU A 43 7.86 15.15 -0.16
CA LEU A 43 7.73 13.70 -0.31
C LEU A 43 7.32 13.33 -1.74
N SER A 44 6.29 13.99 -2.27
CA SER A 44 5.83 13.76 -3.65
C SER A 44 6.93 14.02 -4.67
N ALA A 45 7.76 15.04 -4.45
CA ALA A 45 8.88 15.36 -5.33
C ALA A 45 9.89 14.21 -5.43
N ARG A 46 10.00 13.39 -4.39
CA ARG A 46 10.85 12.20 -4.35
C ARG A 46 10.12 10.92 -4.70
N ARG A 47 8.82 11.00 -4.99
CA ARG A 47 7.95 9.84 -5.16
C ARG A 47 7.88 8.97 -3.91
N TRP A 48 8.04 9.57 -2.74
CA TRP A 48 7.83 8.90 -1.48
C TRP A 48 6.37 9.04 -1.09
N THR A 49 5.81 8.00 -0.49
CA THR A 49 4.47 8.04 0.08
C THR A 49 4.55 7.77 1.57
N LEU A 50 3.92 8.64 2.34
CA LEU A 50 3.77 8.51 3.78
C LEU A 50 2.28 8.44 4.08
N ARG A 51 1.85 7.34 4.70
CA ARG A 51 0.43 7.12 4.96
C ARG A 51 0.17 6.60 6.36
N ARG A 52 -1.02 6.90 6.86
CA ARG A 52 -1.62 6.24 8.00
C ARG A 52 -2.82 5.46 7.50
N ARG A 53 -2.92 4.21 7.89
CA ARG A 53 -4.01 3.31 7.48
C ARG A 53 -4.63 2.66 8.68
N LEU A 54 -5.95 2.65 8.73
CA LEU A 54 -6.69 1.83 9.67
C LEU A 54 -7.02 0.51 8.98
N GLU A 55 -6.46 -0.57 9.50
CA GLU A 55 -6.69 -1.94 9.03
C GLU A 55 -7.56 -2.64 10.06
N ASN A 56 -8.85 -2.78 9.76
CA ASN A 56 -9.83 -3.27 10.74
C ASN A 56 -9.75 -2.48 12.06
N GLY A 57 -9.59 -1.17 11.95
CA GLY A 57 -9.48 -0.27 13.10
C GLY A 57 -8.10 -0.16 13.73
N LYS A 58 -7.11 -0.92 13.29
CA LYS A 58 -5.73 -0.82 13.78
C LYS A 58 -4.94 0.17 12.96
N SER A 59 -4.33 1.14 13.63
CA SER A 59 -3.56 2.19 12.96
C SER A 59 -2.14 1.75 12.65
N VAL A 60 -1.79 1.81 11.37
CA VAL A 60 -0.48 1.45 10.85
C VAL A 60 0.03 2.58 9.97
N CYS A 61 1.26 3.01 10.20
CA CYS A 61 1.90 4.05 9.40
C CYS A 61 3.00 3.44 8.53
N THR A 62 3.03 3.84 7.27
CA THR A 62 3.91 3.24 6.26
C THR A 62 4.60 4.31 5.43
N LEU A 63 5.90 4.15 5.23
CA LEU A 63 6.67 4.91 4.25
C LEU A 63 7.04 3.96 3.10
N LYS A 64 6.78 4.40 1.87
CA LYS A 64 7.25 3.71 0.67
C LYS A 64 8.13 4.64 -0.14
N THR A 65 9.23 4.12 -0.64
CA THR A 65 10.18 4.85 -1.49
C THR A 65 10.36 4.11 -2.82
N PRO A 66 10.67 4.83 -3.91
CA PRO A 66 10.92 4.16 -5.19
C PRO A 66 12.13 3.25 -5.12
N GLY A 67 12.04 2.16 -5.89
CA GLY A 67 13.16 1.25 -6.13
C GLY A 67 13.34 1.06 -7.63
N GLY A 68 13.93 -0.04 -8.05
CA GLY A 68 14.05 -0.39 -9.45
C GLY A 68 12.76 -1.04 -9.98
N GLY A 69 12.13 -0.45 -10.99
CA GLY A 69 10.93 -1.00 -11.60
C GLY A 69 9.74 -1.06 -10.62
N LEU A 70 9.22 -2.26 -10.36
CA LEU A 70 8.10 -2.49 -9.46
C LEU A 70 8.53 -2.72 -8.01
N GLU A 71 9.81 -2.79 -7.74
CA GLU A 71 10.34 -2.95 -6.40
C GLU A 71 10.39 -1.62 -5.67
N ARG A 72 10.01 -1.62 -4.39
CA ARG A 72 10.01 -0.42 -3.55
C ARG A 72 10.64 -0.70 -2.21
N GLY A 73 11.20 0.36 -1.59
CA GLY A 73 11.46 0.35 -0.17
C GLY A 73 10.15 0.51 0.60
N GLU A 74 9.97 -0.24 1.66
CA GLU A 74 8.79 -0.14 2.52
C GLU A 74 9.17 -0.32 3.98
N TRP A 75 8.69 0.57 4.82
CA TRP A 75 8.81 0.48 6.28
C TRP A 75 7.47 0.76 6.90
N GLU A 76 7.10 -0.05 7.87
CA GLU A 76 5.77 -0.03 8.47
C GLU A 76 5.88 -0.14 9.99
N VAL A 77 5.13 0.68 10.70
CA VAL A 77 5.06 0.64 12.15
C VAL A 77 3.62 0.79 12.64
N ALA A 78 3.28 0.09 13.70
CA ALA A 78 2.01 0.28 14.38
C ALA A 78 2.10 1.60 15.18
N CYS A 79 1.31 2.59 14.77
CA CYS A 79 1.32 3.90 15.41
C CYS A 79 0.00 4.63 15.13
N GLY A 80 -0.53 5.30 16.15
CA GLY A 80 -1.81 6.00 16.04
C GLY A 80 -1.73 7.38 15.39
N ASP A 81 -0.53 7.94 15.26
CA ASP A 81 -0.32 9.30 14.80
C ASP A 81 0.86 9.36 13.82
N ILE A 82 0.67 10.07 12.72
CA ILE A 82 1.66 10.09 11.64
C ILE A 82 2.99 10.74 12.05
N LEU A 83 2.94 11.80 12.84
CA LEU A 83 4.16 12.47 13.29
C LEU A 83 4.95 11.64 14.28
N SER A 84 4.26 10.93 15.16
CA SER A 84 4.91 10.00 16.10
C SER A 84 5.50 8.78 15.38
N ALA A 85 4.98 8.45 14.22
CA ALA A 85 5.49 7.34 13.40
C ALA A 85 6.85 7.64 12.78
N VAL A 86 7.17 8.89 12.51
CA VAL A 86 8.42 9.26 11.81
C VAL A 86 9.67 8.73 12.51
N PRO A 87 9.92 8.99 13.81
CA PRO A 87 11.08 8.41 14.47
C PRO A 87 11.05 6.89 14.53
N ALA A 88 9.86 6.29 14.66
CA ALA A 88 9.73 4.83 14.69
C ALA A 88 10.05 4.21 13.32
N LEU A 89 9.66 4.85 12.23
CA LEU A 89 10.01 4.42 10.87
C LEU A 89 11.53 4.49 10.64
N ILE A 90 12.17 5.56 11.09
CA ILE A 90 13.61 5.73 10.98
C ILE A 90 14.33 4.65 11.82
N ALA A 91 13.85 4.38 13.02
CA ALA A 91 14.38 3.31 13.87
C ALA A 91 14.25 1.93 13.21
N ALA A 92 13.22 1.73 12.40
CA ALA A 92 13.01 0.51 11.62
C ALA A 92 13.87 0.43 10.35
N GLY A 93 14.64 1.46 10.05
CA GLY A 93 15.55 1.49 8.92
C GLY A 93 15.17 2.41 7.76
N ALA A 94 14.11 3.19 7.90
CA ALA A 94 13.72 4.17 6.89
C ALA A 94 14.83 5.25 6.73
N PRO A 95 14.90 5.89 5.54
CA PRO A 95 15.88 6.95 5.32
C PRO A 95 15.78 8.07 6.35
N LYS A 96 16.91 8.47 6.92
CA LYS A 96 16.97 9.55 7.92
C LYS A 96 16.50 10.89 7.37
N GLU A 97 16.60 11.08 6.06
CA GLU A 97 16.11 12.27 5.37
C GLU A 97 14.63 12.54 5.64
N LEU A 98 13.86 11.51 5.96
CA LEU A 98 12.44 11.67 6.29
C LEU A 98 12.22 12.71 7.39
N GLU A 99 13.05 12.72 8.42
CA GLU A 99 12.95 13.67 9.52
C GLU A 99 13.03 15.13 9.04
N GLU A 100 14.00 15.43 8.18
CA GLU A 100 14.14 16.78 7.60
C GLU A 100 12.98 17.15 6.68
N LEU A 101 12.58 16.21 5.82
CA LEU A 101 11.52 16.44 4.83
C LEU A 101 10.19 16.80 5.47
N VAL A 102 9.93 16.27 6.65
CA VAL A 102 8.67 16.51 7.37
C VAL A 102 8.83 17.40 8.61
N SER A 103 9.99 18.03 8.77
CA SER A 103 10.29 18.86 9.96
C SER A 103 9.33 20.02 10.15
N GLY A 104 8.78 20.57 9.09
CA GLY A 104 7.77 21.63 9.13
C GLY A 104 6.34 21.12 9.33
N GLY A 105 6.17 19.84 9.57
CA GLY A 105 4.87 19.20 9.69
C GLY A 105 4.37 18.61 8.37
N VAL A 106 3.27 17.89 8.46
CA VAL A 106 2.61 17.27 7.30
C VAL A 106 1.11 17.54 7.34
N THR A 107 0.49 17.53 6.16
CA THR A 107 -0.95 17.69 6.01
C THR A 107 -1.51 16.54 5.16
N PRO A 108 -2.78 16.15 5.38
CA PRO A 108 -3.44 15.18 4.51
C PRO A 108 -3.53 15.70 3.08
N THR A 109 -3.23 14.86 2.11
CA THR A 109 -3.31 15.21 0.68
C THR A 109 -4.45 14.48 -0.01
N CYS A 110 -4.58 13.20 0.24
CA CYS A 110 -5.62 12.35 -0.33
C CYS A 110 -5.80 11.13 0.53
N GLY A 111 -6.75 10.28 0.17
CA GLY A 111 -6.98 9.06 0.91
C GLY A 111 -7.77 8.04 0.11
N ALA A 112 -8.15 6.96 0.79
CA ALA A 112 -8.98 5.91 0.23
C ALA A 112 -9.73 5.21 1.35
N ARG A 113 -10.97 4.82 1.07
CA ARG A 113 -11.76 3.93 1.92
C ARG A 113 -12.16 2.74 1.08
N PHE A 114 -11.75 1.57 1.48
CA PHE A 114 -12.05 0.38 0.69
C PHE A 114 -12.08 -0.87 1.56
N THR A 115 -12.65 -1.92 1.00
CA THR A 115 -12.59 -3.27 1.56
C THR A 115 -11.60 -4.06 0.73
N ARG A 116 -10.66 -4.68 1.41
CA ARG A 116 -9.69 -5.60 0.81
C ARG A 116 -10.11 -7.03 1.10
N LEU A 117 -10.16 -7.82 0.04
CA LEU A 117 -10.20 -9.27 0.17
C LEU A 117 -8.82 -9.79 -0.17
N ALA A 118 -8.20 -10.50 0.77
CA ALA A 118 -6.83 -10.96 0.62
C ALA A 118 -6.75 -12.48 0.79
N CYS A 119 -5.94 -13.13 -0.02
CA CYS A 119 -5.62 -14.55 0.14
C CYS A 119 -4.21 -14.83 -0.33
N ARG A 120 -3.65 -15.94 0.17
CA ARG A 120 -2.35 -16.43 -0.29
C ARG A 120 -2.55 -17.36 -1.47
N VAL A 121 -1.73 -17.19 -2.49
CA VAL A 121 -1.76 -17.97 -3.72
C VAL A 121 -0.36 -18.54 -3.98
N ALA A 122 -0.29 -19.84 -4.23
CA ALA A 122 0.93 -20.47 -4.69
C ALA A 122 0.93 -20.48 -6.22
N TYR A 123 2.02 -20.04 -6.82
CA TYR A 123 2.21 -20.05 -8.26
C TYR A 123 3.67 -20.36 -8.60
N GLY A 124 3.87 -21.45 -9.35
CA GLY A 124 5.22 -21.97 -9.54
C GLY A 124 5.82 -22.38 -8.20
N ALA A 125 7.04 -21.95 -7.92
CA ALA A 125 7.72 -22.15 -6.64
C ALA A 125 7.53 -20.95 -5.70
N SER A 126 6.66 -20.01 -6.04
CA SER A 126 6.48 -18.75 -5.32
C SER A 126 5.15 -18.69 -4.59
N GLU A 127 5.08 -17.75 -3.64
CA GLU A 127 3.86 -17.46 -2.89
C GLU A 127 3.60 -15.95 -2.96
N MET A 128 2.36 -15.60 -3.25
CA MET A 128 1.91 -14.22 -3.38
C MET A 128 0.70 -13.98 -2.51
N GLU A 129 0.50 -12.71 -2.16
CA GLU A 129 -0.77 -12.25 -1.63
C GLU A 129 -1.56 -11.64 -2.79
N LEU A 130 -2.73 -12.20 -3.03
CA LEU A 130 -3.71 -11.63 -3.95
C LEU A 130 -4.65 -10.74 -3.14
N ALA A 131 -4.75 -9.47 -3.52
CA ALA A 131 -5.62 -8.51 -2.86
C ALA A 131 -6.60 -7.92 -3.87
N LEU A 132 -7.88 -7.95 -3.52
CA LEU A 132 -8.96 -7.35 -4.29
C LEU A 132 -9.51 -6.16 -3.52
N ASP A 133 -9.32 -4.97 -4.05
CA ASP A 133 -9.68 -3.71 -3.38
C ASP A 133 -10.86 -3.05 -4.08
N GLU A 134 -11.93 -2.82 -3.34
CA GLU A 134 -13.12 -2.12 -3.83
C GLU A 134 -13.56 -1.05 -2.84
N GLY A 135 -13.79 0.15 -3.32
CA GLY A 135 -14.21 1.27 -2.49
C GLY A 135 -14.11 2.61 -3.21
N ALA A 136 -13.54 3.60 -2.56
CA ALA A 136 -13.44 4.94 -3.08
C ALA A 136 -12.07 5.57 -2.82
N LEU A 137 -11.58 6.31 -3.81
CA LEU A 137 -10.47 7.24 -3.68
C LEU A 137 -11.02 8.59 -3.25
N LEU A 138 -10.32 9.24 -2.33
CA LEU A 138 -10.74 10.49 -1.72
C LEU A 138 -9.69 11.57 -1.97
N GLY A 139 -10.10 12.74 -2.43
CA GLY A 139 -9.20 13.86 -2.61
C GLY A 139 -9.91 15.09 -3.11
N GLY A 140 -9.50 16.25 -2.63
CA GLY A 140 -10.06 17.53 -3.06
C GLY A 140 -11.57 17.65 -2.90
N GLY A 141 -12.16 17.01 -1.90
CA GLY A 141 -13.61 16.98 -1.71
C GLY A 141 -14.36 16.06 -2.68
N ARG A 142 -13.64 15.26 -3.45
CA ARG A 142 -14.21 14.32 -4.44
C ARG A 142 -14.02 12.89 -4.02
N GLU A 143 -14.92 12.03 -4.52
CA GLU A 143 -14.79 10.59 -4.41
C GLU A 143 -14.80 9.99 -5.82
N GLU A 144 -13.90 9.03 -6.05
CA GLU A 144 -13.89 8.26 -7.28
C GLU A 144 -13.88 6.77 -6.94
N PRO A 145 -14.55 5.93 -7.74
CA PRO A 145 -14.55 4.49 -7.49
C PRO A 145 -13.13 3.92 -7.52
N LEU A 146 -12.83 3.07 -6.55
CA LEU A 146 -11.61 2.28 -6.51
C LEU A 146 -11.96 0.83 -6.78
N CYS A 147 -11.32 0.25 -7.78
CA CYS A 147 -11.45 -1.17 -8.10
C CYS A 147 -10.10 -1.64 -8.62
N GLU A 148 -9.32 -2.28 -7.77
CA GLU A 148 -7.95 -2.69 -8.07
C GLU A 148 -7.67 -4.11 -7.63
N VAL A 149 -6.72 -4.74 -8.34
CA VAL A 149 -6.20 -6.07 -8.01
C VAL A 149 -4.69 -5.93 -7.84
N GLU A 150 -4.17 -6.47 -6.75
CA GLU A 150 -2.73 -6.51 -6.51
C GLU A 150 -2.28 -7.95 -6.32
N ALA A 151 -1.10 -8.27 -6.86
CA ALA A 151 -0.39 -9.49 -6.52
C ALA A 151 0.97 -9.09 -5.96
N GLU A 152 1.18 -9.36 -4.69
CA GLU A 152 2.42 -9.01 -3.99
C GLU A 152 3.23 -10.27 -3.71
N LEU A 153 4.48 -10.25 -4.13
CA LEU A 153 5.41 -11.35 -3.89
C LEU A 153 5.73 -11.44 -2.39
N LYS A 154 5.47 -12.60 -1.79
CA LYS A 154 5.80 -12.87 -0.40
C LYS A 154 7.02 -13.77 -0.29
N ARG A 155 7.17 -14.72 -1.21
CA ARG A 155 8.28 -15.66 -1.23
C ARG A 155 8.45 -16.18 -2.65
N GLY A 156 9.69 -16.22 -3.14
CA GLY A 156 10.00 -16.78 -4.44
C GLY A 156 10.53 -15.74 -5.43
N SER A 157 10.17 -15.85 -6.69
CA SER A 157 10.73 -15.05 -7.77
C SER A 157 9.80 -13.96 -8.28
N LYS A 158 10.39 -12.85 -8.71
CA LYS A 158 9.67 -11.75 -9.37
C LYS A 158 9.06 -12.20 -10.68
N GLU A 159 9.73 -13.11 -11.37
CA GLU A 159 9.27 -13.68 -12.64
C GLU A 159 7.94 -14.41 -12.47
N ASP A 160 7.79 -15.18 -11.39
CA ASP A 160 6.54 -15.87 -11.08
C ASP A 160 5.42 -14.87 -10.79
N THR A 161 5.72 -13.76 -10.10
CA THR A 161 4.74 -12.71 -9.82
C THR A 161 4.26 -12.06 -11.11
N LEU A 162 5.17 -11.76 -12.02
CA LEU A 162 4.82 -11.19 -13.33
C LEU A 162 3.99 -12.16 -14.17
N ALA A 163 4.35 -13.44 -14.17
CA ALA A 163 3.62 -14.48 -14.89
C ALA A 163 2.22 -14.69 -14.32
N PHE A 164 2.07 -14.68 -13.00
CA PHE A 164 0.78 -14.78 -12.33
C PHE A 164 -0.13 -13.60 -12.68
N GLY A 165 0.43 -12.40 -12.76
CA GLY A 165 -0.31 -11.18 -13.08
C GLY A 165 -0.66 -11.02 -14.56
N ALA A 166 -0.10 -11.85 -15.42
CA ALA A 166 -0.35 -11.77 -16.85
C ALA A 166 -1.72 -12.32 -17.26
#